data_6b64307e90e8991f77b0f64b7d361e7c
#
_entry.id   6b64307e90e8991f77b0f64b7d361e7c
#
_cell.length_a   1.000
_cell.length_b   1.000
_cell.length_c   1.000
_cell.angle_alpha   90.00
_cell.angle_beta   90.00
_cell.angle_gamma   90.00
#
_symmetry.space_group_name_H-M   'P 1'
#
loop_
_entity.id
_entity.type
_entity.pdbx_description
1 polymer ?
#
loop_
_entity_poly.entity_id
_entity_poly.type
_entity_poly.pdbx_seq_one_letter_code
_entity_poly.pdbx_strand_id
1 'polypeptide(L)'
;MADITVEEIADAMFDLVKEATGMRKLKPIDLTKTIVEAFADRGADKKMCKTAIRQLIESERCVYTYFGGSYIELPHREGAAND
;
A
#
# COMPACT_ATOMS: atom_id res chain seq x y z
N MET A 1 -11.10 20.54 -8.87
CA MET A 1 -10.29 19.82 -7.91
C MET A 1 -9.14 19.12 -8.57
N ALA A 2 -8.00 19.12 -7.91
CA ALA A 2 -6.83 18.44 -8.47
C ALA A 2 -7.01 16.92 -8.42
N ASP A 3 -6.49 16.25 -9.43
CA ASP A 3 -6.48 14.80 -9.44
C ASP A 3 -5.53 14.30 -8.37
N ILE A 4 -5.80 13.09 -7.89
CA ILE A 4 -4.91 12.47 -6.92
C ILE A 4 -3.60 12.10 -7.61
N THR A 5 -2.50 12.20 -6.88
CA THR A 5 -1.19 11.82 -7.40
C THR A 5 -0.80 10.43 -6.94
N VAL A 6 0.21 9.86 -7.61
CA VAL A 6 0.73 8.56 -7.22
C VAL A 6 1.27 8.62 -5.79
N GLU A 7 1.93 9.72 -5.43
CA GLU A 7 2.45 9.88 -4.08
C GLU A 7 1.34 9.88 -3.03
N GLU A 8 0.24 10.56 -3.32
CA GLU A 8 -0.89 10.56 -2.41
C GLU A 8 -1.49 9.17 -2.26
N ILE A 9 -1.58 8.45 -3.36
CA ILE A 9 -2.07 7.07 -3.32
C ILE A 9 -1.14 6.20 -2.49
N ALA A 10 0.18 6.34 -2.70
CA ALA A 10 1.15 5.57 -1.94
C ALA A 10 1.03 5.84 -0.44
N ASP A 11 0.87 7.12 -0.07
CA ASP A 11 0.71 7.48 1.33
C ASP A 11 -0.56 6.87 1.92
N ALA A 12 -1.66 6.91 1.17
CA ALA A 12 -2.93 6.35 1.61
C ALA A 12 -2.82 4.84 1.79
N MET A 13 -2.15 4.17 0.84
CA MET A 13 -1.92 2.73 0.94
C MET A 13 -1.05 2.39 2.15
N PHE A 14 -0.02 3.18 2.38
CA PHE A 14 0.86 2.99 3.52
C PHE A 14 0.08 3.05 4.82
N ASP A 15 -0.80 4.03 4.94
CA ASP A 15 -1.66 4.17 6.14
C ASP A 15 -2.56 2.94 6.31
N LEU A 16 -3.12 2.44 5.21
CA LEU A 16 -3.97 1.24 5.26
C LEU A 16 -3.17 0.04 5.75
N VAL A 17 -1.95 -0.12 5.25
CA VAL A 17 -1.09 -1.22 5.67
C VAL A 17 -0.74 -1.10 7.15
N LYS A 18 -0.43 0.12 7.59
CA LYS A 18 -0.13 0.36 9.01
C LYS A 18 -1.30 -0.02 9.89
N GLU A 19 -2.51 0.38 9.51
CA GLU A 19 -3.69 0.09 10.29
C GLU A 19 -4.01 -1.40 10.33
N ALA A 20 -3.69 -2.11 9.26
CA ALA A 20 -3.96 -3.55 9.20
C ALA A 20 -2.89 -4.38 9.91
N THR A 21 -1.72 -3.80 10.18
CA THR A 21 -0.62 -4.52 10.79
C THR A 21 -1.05 -5.10 12.13
N GLY A 22 -0.81 -6.41 12.28
CA GLY A 22 -1.20 -7.11 13.50
C GLY A 22 -2.65 -7.56 13.53
N MET A 23 -3.46 -7.11 12.58
CA MET A 23 -4.88 -7.46 12.53
C MET A 23 -5.19 -8.35 11.33
N ARG A 24 -4.68 -8.01 10.17
CA ARG A 24 -4.89 -8.77 8.95
C ARG A 24 -3.83 -8.40 7.93
N LYS A 25 -3.70 -9.26 6.92
CA LYS A 25 -2.79 -9.02 5.82
C LYS A 25 -3.59 -8.49 4.64
N LEU A 26 -3.02 -7.51 3.95
CA LEU A 26 -3.68 -6.91 2.80
C LEU A 26 -3.02 -7.38 1.51
N LYS A 27 -3.83 -7.79 0.56
CA LYS A 27 -3.33 -8.14 -0.77
C LYS A 27 -3.22 -6.90 -1.62
N PRO A 28 -2.30 -6.88 -2.60
CA PRO A 28 -2.19 -5.73 -3.51
C PRO A 28 -3.52 -5.40 -4.17
N ILE A 29 -4.30 -6.41 -4.54
CA ILE A 29 -5.59 -6.19 -5.18
C ILE A 29 -6.58 -5.53 -4.23
N ASP A 30 -6.53 -5.88 -2.95
CA ASP A 30 -7.39 -5.27 -1.94
C ASP A 30 -7.06 -3.79 -1.76
N LEU A 31 -5.78 -3.46 -1.71
CA LEU A 31 -5.35 -2.08 -1.61
C LEU A 31 -5.78 -1.29 -2.84
N THR A 32 -5.56 -1.85 -4.02
CA THR A 32 -5.95 -1.21 -5.27
C THR A 32 -7.45 -0.92 -5.29
N LYS A 33 -8.23 -1.92 -4.95
CA LYS A 33 -9.68 -1.79 -4.95
C LYS A 33 -10.15 -0.72 -3.98
N THR A 34 -9.61 -0.75 -2.77
CA THR A 34 -9.98 0.22 -1.74
C THR A 34 -9.65 1.65 -2.18
N ILE A 35 -8.47 1.85 -2.75
CA ILE A 35 -8.05 3.17 -3.18
C ILE A 35 -8.87 3.66 -4.36
N VAL A 36 -9.12 2.80 -5.34
CA VAL A 36 -9.91 3.18 -6.50
C VAL A 36 -11.32 3.61 -6.06
N GLU A 37 -11.91 2.88 -5.15
CA GLU A 37 -13.24 3.22 -4.65
C GLU A 37 -13.23 4.51 -3.82
N ALA A 38 -12.21 4.68 -3.00
CA ALA A 38 -12.15 5.84 -2.12
C ALA A 38 -11.86 7.14 -2.87
N PHE A 39 -11.06 7.06 -3.92
CA PHE A 39 -10.61 8.24 -4.65
C PHE A 39 -11.04 8.25 -6.12
N ALA A 40 -12.11 7.53 -6.44
CA ALA A 40 -12.61 7.46 -7.82
C ALA A 40 -12.94 8.85 -8.36
N ASP A 41 -13.51 9.72 -7.52
CA ASP A 41 -13.87 11.07 -7.91
C ASP A 41 -12.66 11.98 -8.12
N ARG A 42 -11.49 11.53 -7.69
CA ARG A 42 -10.24 12.26 -7.90
C ARG A 42 -9.38 11.62 -9.00
N GLY A 43 -9.94 10.67 -9.72
CA GLY A 43 -9.28 10.09 -10.87
C GLY A 43 -8.35 8.91 -10.55
N ALA A 44 -8.45 8.34 -9.36
CA ALA A 44 -7.63 7.18 -9.02
C ALA A 44 -8.01 6.00 -9.90
N ASP A 45 -7.02 5.28 -10.41
CA ASP A 45 -7.24 4.10 -11.22
C ASP A 45 -6.23 3.01 -10.87
N LYS A 46 -6.42 1.84 -11.47
CA LYS A 46 -5.59 0.69 -11.19
C LYS A 46 -4.13 0.91 -11.57
N LYS A 47 -3.91 1.65 -12.64
CA LYS A 47 -2.57 1.91 -13.13
C LYS A 47 -1.78 2.74 -12.13
N MET A 48 -2.41 3.78 -11.59
CA MET A 48 -1.78 4.62 -10.57
C MET A 48 -1.51 3.81 -9.31
N CYS A 49 -2.44 2.96 -8.93
CA CYS A 49 -2.26 2.11 -7.75
C CYS A 49 -1.09 1.16 -7.91
N LYS A 50 -0.94 0.61 -9.10
CA LYS A 50 0.18 -0.27 -9.41
C LYS A 50 1.51 0.45 -9.23
N THR A 51 1.59 1.66 -9.76
CA THR A 51 2.78 2.49 -9.65
C THR A 51 3.05 2.85 -8.19
N ALA A 52 2.00 3.17 -7.45
CA ALA A 52 2.12 3.52 -6.03
C ALA A 52 2.66 2.33 -5.20
N ILE A 53 2.14 1.15 -5.45
CA ILE A 53 2.62 -0.05 -4.76
C ILE A 53 4.10 -0.26 -5.06
N ARG A 54 4.47 -0.11 -6.33
CA ARG A 54 5.86 -0.25 -6.73
C ARG A 54 6.75 0.75 -5.99
N GLN A 55 6.29 1.99 -5.86
CA GLN A 55 7.04 3.01 -5.12
C GLN A 55 7.21 2.64 -3.65
N LEU A 56 6.16 2.10 -3.05
CA LEU A 56 6.23 1.66 -1.65
C LEU A 56 7.28 0.57 -1.47
N ILE A 57 7.33 -0.37 -2.40
CA ILE A 57 8.30 -1.45 -2.34
C ILE A 57 9.71 -0.95 -2.60
N GLU A 58 9.89 -0.12 -3.62
CA GLU A 58 11.20 0.40 -3.99
C GLU A 58 11.78 1.33 -2.93
N SER A 59 10.92 2.08 -2.25
CA SER A 59 11.37 2.96 -1.17
C SER A 59 11.50 2.23 0.16
N GLU A 60 11.21 0.95 0.18
CA GLU A 60 11.30 0.10 1.37
C GLU A 60 10.33 0.50 2.48
N ARG A 61 9.28 1.23 2.13
CA ARG A 61 8.22 1.55 3.08
C ARG A 61 7.32 0.35 3.33
N CYS A 62 7.21 -0.52 2.33
CA CYS A 62 6.44 -1.75 2.42
C CYS A 62 7.21 -2.87 1.74
N VAL A 63 6.86 -4.10 2.05
CA VAL A 63 7.45 -5.27 1.41
C VAL A 63 6.36 -6.23 0.98
N TYR A 64 6.67 -7.03 -0.02
CA TYR A 64 5.83 -8.16 -0.39
C TYR A 64 6.17 -9.33 0.50
N THR A 65 5.15 -9.99 1.00
CA THR A 65 5.33 -11.27 1.69
C THR A 65 4.51 -12.32 0.98
N TYR A 66 5.01 -13.53 0.98
CA TYR A 66 4.39 -14.65 0.28
C TYR A 66 4.04 -15.71 1.31
N PHE A 67 2.75 -15.91 1.50
CA PHE A 67 2.28 -16.86 2.50
C PHE A 67 0.98 -17.48 1.99
N GLY A 68 1.10 -18.31 0.98
CA GLY A 68 -0.06 -18.83 0.28
C GLY A 68 -0.66 -17.83 -0.68
N GLY A 69 0.01 -16.70 -0.89
CA GLY A 69 -0.41 -15.62 -1.77
C GLY A 69 0.51 -14.45 -1.55
N SER A 70 0.31 -13.38 -2.30
CA SER A 70 1.10 -12.16 -2.15
C SER A 70 0.37 -11.18 -1.24
N TYR A 71 1.10 -10.60 -0.31
CA TYR A 71 0.56 -9.61 0.61
C TYR A 71 1.49 -8.42 0.69
N ILE A 72 0.93 -7.27 1.05
CA ILE A 72 1.72 -6.05 1.29
C ILE A 72 1.75 -5.83 2.78
N GLU A 73 2.94 -5.70 3.35
CA GLU A 73 3.11 -5.51 4.79
C GLU A 73 4.20 -4.49 5.05
N LEU A 74 4.24 -4.01 6.28
CA LEU A 74 5.35 -3.17 6.71
C LEU A 74 6.60 -4.03 6.80
N PRO A 75 7.78 -3.46 6.49
CA PRO A 75 9.02 -4.22 6.59
C PRO A 75 9.28 -4.68 8.01
N HIS A 76 9.74 -5.89 8.13
CA HIS A 76 10.18 -6.40 9.42
C HIS A 76 11.66 -6.08 9.58
N ARG A 77 11.93 -5.11 10.42
CA ARG A 77 13.31 -4.72 10.72
C ARG A 77 13.61 -5.14 12.14
N GLU A 78 14.10 -6.33 12.27
CA GLU A 78 14.33 -6.85 13.59
C GLU A 78 15.22 -5.96 14.44
N GLY A 79 16.29 -5.47 13.85
CA GLY A 79 17.17 -4.57 14.57
C GLY A 79 16.46 -3.29 14.98
N ALA A 80 15.68 -2.72 14.08
CA ALA A 80 14.94 -1.50 14.36
C ALA A 80 13.79 -1.77 15.34
N ALA A 81 13.19 -2.92 15.22
CA ALA A 81 12.07 -3.27 16.09
C ALA A 81 12.51 -3.41 17.55
N ASN A 82 13.75 -3.68 17.79
CA ASN A 82 14.28 -3.82 19.13
C ASN A 82 14.68 -2.50 19.76
N ASP A 83 14.66 -1.48 19.00
CA ASP A 83 15.09 -0.17 19.47
C ASP A 83 14.07 0.52 20.36
#